data_c5f8317b5ea91b4d07b47d763bdefd4a
#
_entry.id   c5f8317b5ea91b4d07b47d763bdefd4a
#
_cell.length_a   1.000
_cell.length_b   1.000
_cell.length_c   1.000
_cell.angle_alpha   90.00
_cell.angle_beta   90.00
_cell.angle_gamma   90.00
#
_symmetry.space_group_name_H-M   'P 1'
#
loop_
_entity.id
_entity.type
_entity.pdbx_description
1 polymer ?
#
loop_
_entity_poly.entity_id
_entity_poly.type
_entity_poly.pdbx_seq_one_letter_code
_entity_poly.pdbx_strand_id
1 'polypeptide(L)'
;MKRFLWLSWMAFLFLICAGCGDTFRPIIIPNPPTFPDPKAAHTVIAVNDNGPISDGSVLVVDVSGDSEVGIGNVGIAPVHAVQQGASQVLVLNQATTSTSTASLSKVFFFGTVINGTIGTISLPPNSAPNFVTVAPSDTTAYVTLPNYVPDPTNFPDVVVPSVGVVSTTTNALVATIQVGNCPMEIAVTPDKSKLYVANNSPFCNPLTPGGSMSAFNTLDRSARPITGTLSSPPVWLSPRADSQRVYVLEANGTLAWLDTTVTAGPDTLTESPISVPGATVMVYDGHLNRLYIPGGSEVAVVDVSQSVPQIIGNNGNPLPISTFPRENRGPQDVCYGLHTDTPPAVTAGAAAALPDGSRAYVGAYYEDAAGNICSQVTVINTSNNSVKAVIGVPGFPNYDATCATTRFRFTMAAGGDSSRVYLASCDGGGVNDIDTSTDSFLVNLPAPFSNRAPIPPSQFAPPQNPVFLIPGP
;
A
#
# COMPACT_ATOMS: atom_id res chain seq x y z
N MET A 1 22.69 -48.39 -43.76
CA MET A 1 21.52 -47.51 -43.56
C MET A 1 20.88 -47.63 -42.19
N LYS A 2 20.61 -48.78 -41.59
CA LYS A 2 19.92 -48.89 -40.30
C LYS A 2 20.68 -48.29 -39.08
N ARG A 3 22.03 -48.28 -39.11
CA ARG A 3 22.82 -47.68 -38.00
C ARG A 3 22.86 -46.15 -37.99
N PHE A 4 22.68 -45.50 -39.15
CA PHE A 4 22.62 -44.03 -39.26
C PHE A 4 21.28 -43.47 -38.77
N LEU A 5 20.18 -44.21 -38.97
CA LEU A 5 18.86 -43.77 -38.46
C LEU A 5 18.79 -43.79 -36.91
N TRP A 6 19.46 -44.75 -36.27
CA TRP A 6 19.47 -44.89 -34.81
C TRP A 6 20.25 -43.73 -34.13
N LEU A 7 21.37 -43.35 -34.74
CA LEU A 7 22.15 -42.20 -34.25
C LEU A 7 21.42 -40.85 -34.43
N SER A 8 20.69 -40.71 -35.52
CA SER A 8 19.85 -39.52 -35.76
C SER A 8 18.68 -39.42 -34.78
N TRP A 9 18.06 -40.55 -34.41
CA TRP A 9 16.98 -40.59 -33.43
C TRP A 9 17.49 -40.31 -32.02
N MET A 10 18.64 -40.83 -31.62
CA MET A 10 19.27 -40.53 -30.34
C MET A 10 19.68 -39.05 -30.24
N ALA A 11 20.22 -38.45 -31.30
CA ALA A 11 20.54 -37.01 -31.33
C ALA A 11 19.28 -36.15 -31.22
N PHE A 12 18.18 -36.55 -31.84
CA PHE A 12 16.90 -35.86 -31.75
C PHE A 12 16.27 -35.95 -30.36
N LEU A 13 16.37 -37.09 -29.69
CA LEU A 13 15.94 -37.24 -28.28
C LEU A 13 16.78 -36.39 -27.33
N PHE A 14 18.08 -36.26 -27.54
CA PHE A 14 18.94 -35.41 -26.72
C PHE A 14 18.65 -33.91 -26.93
N LEU A 15 18.24 -33.48 -28.13
CA LEU A 15 17.84 -32.09 -28.40
C LEU A 15 16.49 -31.72 -27.77
N ILE A 16 15.58 -32.68 -27.64
CA ILE A 16 14.27 -32.46 -26.96
C ILE A 16 14.46 -32.34 -25.45
N CYS A 17 15.42 -33.03 -24.86
CA CYS A 17 15.72 -32.91 -23.41
C CYS A 17 16.54 -31.70 -23.05
N ALA A 18 17.18 -31.01 -24.01
CA ALA A 18 17.94 -29.79 -23.75
C ALA A 18 17.07 -28.51 -23.82
N GLY A 19 15.79 -28.62 -24.16
CA GLY A 19 14.88 -27.50 -24.37
C GLY A 19 13.92 -27.16 -23.22
N CYS A 20 13.88 -27.99 -22.17
CA CYS A 20 13.17 -27.66 -20.94
C CYS A 20 14.18 -27.27 -19.87
N GLY A 21 14.76 -26.11 -20.05
CA GLY A 21 15.52 -25.44 -19.01
C GLY A 21 14.58 -24.77 -18.03
N ASP A 22 13.71 -25.54 -17.38
CA ASP A 22 13.25 -25.17 -16.06
C ASP A 22 14.47 -25.20 -15.18
N THR A 23 15.05 -24.02 -14.96
CA THR A 23 15.89 -23.83 -13.80
C THR A 23 14.98 -24.06 -12.59
N PHE A 24 14.82 -25.31 -12.21
CA PHE A 24 14.32 -25.66 -10.89
C PHE A 24 15.34 -25.07 -9.91
N ARG A 25 15.14 -23.78 -9.59
CA ARG A 25 15.84 -23.21 -8.46
C ARG A 25 15.25 -23.91 -7.26
N PRO A 26 16.04 -24.69 -6.50
CA PRO A 26 15.55 -25.24 -5.26
C PRO A 26 15.04 -24.03 -4.46
N ILE A 27 13.80 -24.12 -3.99
CA ILE A 27 13.30 -23.18 -2.99
C ILE A 27 14.25 -23.33 -1.82
N ILE A 28 15.21 -22.41 -1.70
CA ILE A 28 16.04 -22.33 -0.50
C ILE A 28 15.06 -21.78 0.53
N ILE A 29 14.43 -22.68 1.29
CA ILE A 29 13.71 -22.28 2.49
C ILE A 29 14.79 -21.72 3.39
N PRO A 30 14.86 -20.39 3.60
CA PRO A 30 15.83 -19.84 4.54
C PRO A 30 15.57 -20.50 5.88
N ASN A 31 16.62 -20.87 6.61
CA ASN A 31 16.45 -21.27 7.99
C ASN A 31 15.58 -20.22 8.68
N PRO A 32 14.51 -20.62 9.41
CA PRO A 32 13.68 -19.65 10.09
C PRO A 32 14.57 -18.70 10.89
N PRO A 33 14.40 -17.38 10.76
CA PRO A 33 15.23 -16.44 11.48
C PRO A 33 15.13 -16.72 12.97
N THR A 34 16.28 -16.81 13.63
CA THR A 34 16.33 -16.93 15.09
C THR A 34 15.73 -15.64 15.64
N PHE A 35 14.58 -15.73 16.29
CA PHE A 35 13.84 -14.61 16.85
C PHE A 35 14.67 -13.85 17.91
N PRO A 36 14.69 -12.51 17.91
CA PRO A 36 14.15 -11.60 16.90
C PRO A 36 15.26 -11.20 15.90
N ASP A 37 15.06 -11.53 14.64
CA ASP A 37 15.92 -10.96 13.60
C ASP A 37 15.34 -9.58 13.22
N PRO A 38 16.01 -8.47 13.53
CA PRO A 38 15.58 -7.14 13.08
C PRO A 38 15.87 -6.92 11.59
N LYS A 39 16.35 -7.92 10.88
CA LYS A 39 16.72 -7.82 9.47
C LYS A 39 15.51 -8.02 8.57
N ALA A 40 15.52 -7.18 7.60
CA ALA A 40 14.84 -7.12 6.30
C ALA A 40 13.73 -8.16 6.08
N ALA A 41 12.53 -7.66 5.88
CA ALA A 41 11.43 -8.44 5.33
C ALA A 41 11.89 -9.20 4.07
N HIS A 42 11.85 -10.53 4.13
CA HIS A 42 12.12 -11.38 2.97
C HIS A 42 10.88 -11.58 2.10
N THR A 43 9.77 -11.00 2.49
CA THR A 43 8.51 -11.12 1.77
C THR A 43 7.88 -9.76 1.54
N VAL A 44 7.04 -9.68 0.51
CA VAL A 44 6.06 -8.61 0.30
C VAL A 44 4.69 -9.24 0.23
N ILE A 45 3.71 -8.59 0.81
CA ILE A 45 2.34 -9.10 0.90
C ILE A 45 1.43 -8.18 0.10
N ALA A 46 0.75 -8.75 -0.89
CA ALA A 46 -0.33 -8.11 -1.61
C ALA A 46 -1.68 -8.55 -1.05
N VAL A 47 -2.50 -7.57 -0.72
CA VAL A 47 -3.90 -7.78 -0.31
C VAL A 47 -4.77 -7.60 -1.54
N ASN A 48 -5.61 -8.60 -1.83
CA ASN A 48 -6.41 -8.63 -3.05
C ASN A 48 -7.91 -8.68 -2.71
N ASP A 49 -8.67 -7.81 -3.34
CA ASP A 49 -10.13 -7.80 -3.28
C ASP A 49 -10.73 -8.73 -4.33
N ASN A 50 -11.72 -9.51 -3.93
CA ASN A 50 -12.44 -10.47 -4.77
C ASN A 50 -13.90 -10.05 -5.05
N GLY A 51 -14.18 -8.77 -4.87
CA GLY A 51 -15.52 -8.21 -5.02
C GLY A 51 -16.38 -8.25 -3.75
N PRO A 52 -17.61 -7.77 -3.84
CA PRO A 52 -18.39 -7.42 -2.64
C PRO A 52 -18.98 -8.62 -1.88
N ILE A 53 -18.96 -9.81 -2.43
CA ILE A 53 -19.62 -11.00 -1.86
C ILE A 53 -18.68 -12.18 -1.64
N SER A 54 -17.42 -12.06 -2.03
CA SER A 54 -16.45 -13.15 -1.93
C SER A 54 -15.29 -12.74 -1.04
N ASP A 55 -14.72 -13.72 -0.34
CA ASP A 55 -13.52 -13.52 0.45
C ASP A 55 -12.36 -13.07 -0.46
N GLY A 56 -11.64 -12.05 -0.02
CA GLY A 56 -10.39 -11.62 -0.63
C GLY A 56 -9.23 -12.54 -0.25
N SER A 57 -8.03 -12.18 -0.69
CA SER A 57 -6.85 -12.97 -0.39
C SER A 57 -5.64 -12.10 -0.03
N VAL A 58 -4.66 -12.73 0.59
CA VAL A 58 -3.28 -12.26 0.64
C VAL A 58 -2.42 -13.13 -0.26
N LEU A 59 -1.60 -12.50 -1.08
CA LEU A 59 -0.57 -13.12 -1.88
C LEU A 59 0.78 -12.79 -1.24
N VAL A 60 1.57 -13.80 -0.95
CA VAL A 60 2.91 -13.66 -0.36
C VAL A 60 3.95 -13.86 -1.45
N VAL A 61 4.77 -12.86 -1.65
CA VAL A 61 5.87 -12.84 -2.61
C VAL A 61 7.18 -12.98 -1.86
N ASP A 62 8.00 -13.95 -2.24
CA ASP A 62 9.38 -14.07 -1.77
C ASP A 62 10.28 -13.11 -2.57
N VAL A 63 10.89 -12.16 -1.88
CA VAL A 63 11.79 -11.15 -2.46
C VAL A 63 13.05 -11.77 -3.05
N SER A 64 13.52 -12.88 -2.48
CA SER A 64 14.76 -13.53 -2.93
C SER A 64 14.58 -14.38 -4.19
N GLY A 65 13.38 -14.87 -4.42
CA GLY A 65 13.04 -15.79 -5.51
C GLY A 65 12.16 -15.19 -6.60
N ASP A 66 11.71 -13.95 -6.42
CA ASP A 66 10.78 -13.25 -7.32
C ASP A 66 9.57 -14.14 -7.67
N SER A 67 9.02 -14.80 -6.64
CA SER A 67 8.01 -15.84 -6.82
C SER A 67 6.91 -15.77 -5.75
N GLU A 68 5.74 -16.23 -6.13
CA GLU A 68 4.64 -16.46 -5.22
C GLU A 68 4.95 -17.68 -4.33
N VAL A 69 4.88 -17.50 -3.01
CA VAL A 69 5.16 -18.58 -2.04
C VAL A 69 3.96 -18.95 -1.19
N GLY A 70 2.88 -18.21 -1.27
CA GLY A 70 1.65 -18.55 -0.55
C GLY A 70 0.48 -17.66 -0.83
N ILE A 71 -0.72 -18.24 -0.71
CA ILE A 71 -2.00 -17.55 -0.77
C ILE A 71 -2.79 -17.91 0.49
N GLY A 72 -3.42 -16.89 1.09
CA GLY A 72 -4.35 -17.08 2.20
C GLY A 72 -5.64 -16.31 1.98
N ASN A 73 -6.79 -16.92 2.28
CA ASN A 73 -8.06 -16.21 2.21
C ASN A 73 -8.23 -15.31 3.44
N VAL A 74 -8.70 -14.10 3.20
CA VAL A 74 -9.07 -13.13 4.23
C VAL A 74 -10.58 -12.84 4.15
N GLY A 75 -11.09 -11.86 4.86
CA GLY A 75 -12.53 -11.55 4.78
C GLY A 75 -12.93 -10.80 3.51
N ILE A 76 -14.20 -10.46 3.41
CA ILE A 76 -14.80 -9.78 2.26
C ILE A 76 -14.38 -8.31 2.22
N ALA A 77 -14.09 -7.81 1.02
CA ALA A 77 -13.68 -6.44 0.74
C ALA A 77 -12.50 -5.98 1.63
N PRO A 78 -11.32 -6.62 1.52
CA PRO A 78 -10.14 -6.13 2.21
C PRO A 78 -9.73 -4.77 1.65
N VAL A 79 -9.35 -3.83 2.54
CA VAL A 79 -9.07 -2.44 2.16
C VAL A 79 -7.71 -1.94 2.64
N HIS A 80 -7.15 -2.55 3.67
CA HIS A 80 -5.87 -2.13 4.25
C HIS A 80 -5.22 -3.27 5.02
N ALA A 81 -3.91 -3.19 5.20
CA ALA A 81 -3.17 -4.13 6.03
C ALA A 81 -2.03 -3.45 6.77
N VAL A 82 -1.61 -4.05 7.86
CA VAL A 82 -0.45 -3.59 8.64
C VAL A 82 0.33 -4.78 9.18
N GLN A 83 1.64 -4.69 9.15
CA GLN A 83 2.52 -5.67 9.79
C GLN A 83 2.48 -5.49 11.32
N GLN A 84 2.34 -6.60 12.04
CA GLN A 84 2.42 -6.63 13.50
C GLN A 84 3.54 -7.55 13.96
N GLY A 85 4.64 -6.96 14.39
CA GLY A 85 5.84 -7.72 14.72
C GLY A 85 6.43 -8.43 13.51
N ALA A 86 7.24 -9.47 13.76
CA ALA A 86 7.99 -10.17 12.71
C ALA A 86 7.27 -11.39 12.11
N SER A 87 6.06 -11.72 12.55
CA SER A 87 5.40 -12.97 12.14
C SER A 87 3.90 -12.85 11.89
N GLN A 88 3.37 -11.65 11.88
CA GLN A 88 1.93 -11.46 11.73
C GLN A 88 1.60 -10.23 10.90
N VAL A 89 0.54 -10.36 10.11
CA VAL A 89 -0.11 -9.26 9.37
C VAL A 89 -1.58 -9.22 9.76
N LEU A 90 -2.09 -8.02 9.99
CA LEU A 90 -3.51 -7.75 10.17
C LEU A 90 -4.07 -7.19 8.86
N VAL A 91 -5.11 -7.83 8.33
CA VAL A 91 -5.82 -7.38 7.12
C VAL A 91 -7.21 -6.90 7.52
N LEU A 92 -7.51 -5.66 7.20
CA LEU A 92 -8.80 -5.04 7.47
C LEU A 92 -9.78 -5.34 6.34
N ASN A 93 -10.91 -5.98 6.68
CA ASN A 93 -11.97 -6.34 5.77
C ASN A 93 -13.20 -5.47 6.07
N GLN A 94 -13.66 -4.73 5.09
CA GLN A 94 -14.72 -3.73 5.28
C GLN A 94 -16.12 -4.34 5.32
N ALA A 95 -16.33 -5.45 4.61
CA ALA A 95 -17.63 -6.12 4.46
C ALA A 95 -18.71 -5.16 3.91
N THR A 96 -18.92 -5.18 2.62
CA THR A 96 -19.77 -4.19 1.92
C THR A 96 -21.24 -4.51 1.86
N THR A 97 -21.65 -5.70 2.32
CA THR A 97 -23.06 -6.13 2.33
C THR A 97 -23.65 -6.13 3.73
N SER A 98 -24.97 -5.91 3.84
CA SER A 98 -25.69 -5.95 5.12
C SER A 98 -25.64 -7.32 5.83
N THR A 99 -25.23 -8.36 5.12
CA THR A 99 -25.11 -9.73 5.66
C THR A 99 -23.68 -10.10 6.04
N SER A 100 -22.70 -9.30 5.64
CA SER A 100 -21.28 -9.52 5.98
C SER A 100 -20.85 -8.65 7.14
N THR A 101 -19.97 -9.17 7.98
CA THR A 101 -19.46 -8.45 9.16
C THR A 101 -18.04 -8.00 8.90
N ALA A 102 -17.76 -6.72 9.10
CA ALA A 102 -16.41 -6.19 9.06
C ALA A 102 -15.51 -6.93 10.06
N SER A 103 -14.25 -7.12 9.70
CA SER A 103 -13.33 -7.93 10.50
C SER A 103 -11.87 -7.55 10.29
N LEU A 104 -11.02 -8.00 11.21
CA LEU A 104 -9.58 -8.10 11.02
C LEU A 104 -9.20 -9.56 10.85
N SER A 105 -8.58 -9.91 9.74
CA SER A 105 -7.95 -11.21 9.53
C SER A 105 -6.52 -11.17 10.06
N LYS A 106 -6.15 -12.14 10.90
CA LYS A 106 -4.80 -12.32 11.45
C LYS A 106 -4.08 -13.38 10.64
N VAL A 107 -3.16 -12.97 9.80
CA VAL A 107 -2.33 -13.86 9.00
C VAL A 107 -1.02 -14.08 9.72
N PHE A 108 -0.73 -15.32 10.09
CA PHE A 108 0.51 -15.71 10.74
C PHE A 108 1.50 -16.27 9.73
N PHE A 109 2.77 -15.99 9.95
CA PHE A 109 3.87 -16.47 9.12
C PHE A 109 4.84 -17.33 9.91
N PHE A 110 5.38 -18.32 9.24
CA PHE A 110 6.55 -19.07 9.68
C PHE A 110 7.59 -18.97 8.55
N GLY A 111 8.57 -18.08 8.72
CA GLY A 111 9.41 -17.67 7.61
C GLY A 111 8.55 -16.97 6.53
N THR A 112 8.65 -17.43 5.28
CA THR A 112 7.89 -16.94 4.13
C THR A 112 6.53 -17.63 3.94
N VAL A 113 6.19 -18.62 4.76
CA VAL A 113 4.99 -19.45 4.58
C VAL A 113 3.88 -19.00 5.52
N ILE A 114 2.66 -18.88 5.02
CA ILE A 114 1.48 -18.70 5.86
C ILE A 114 1.31 -19.90 6.78
N ASN A 115 1.33 -19.66 8.10
CA ASN A 115 1.25 -20.70 9.11
C ASN A 115 -0.17 -20.85 9.64
N GLY A 116 -0.83 -21.94 9.28
CA GLY A 116 -2.09 -22.34 9.87
C GLY A 116 -3.32 -21.53 9.40
N THR A 117 -4.35 -21.59 10.23
CA THR A 117 -5.62 -20.94 9.95
C THR A 117 -5.53 -19.43 10.24
N ILE A 118 -6.03 -18.63 9.31
CA ILE A 118 -6.17 -17.18 9.51
C ILE A 118 -7.22 -16.95 10.61
N GLY A 119 -6.80 -16.30 11.70
CA GLY A 119 -7.69 -15.89 12.77
C GLY A 119 -8.54 -14.70 12.33
N THR A 120 -9.79 -14.63 12.82
CA THR A 120 -10.69 -13.51 12.52
C THR A 120 -11.12 -12.81 13.80
N ILE A 121 -11.07 -11.49 13.79
CA ILE A 121 -11.58 -10.62 14.86
C ILE A 121 -12.75 -9.84 14.29
N SER A 122 -13.94 -10.07 14.81
CA SER A 122 -15.14 -9.35 14.36
C SER A 122 -15.12 -7.90 14.81
N LEU A 123 -15.53 -7.01 13.93
CA LEU A 123 -15.73 -5.58 14.19
C LEU A 123 -17.24 -5.28 14.26
N PRO A 124 -17.65 -4.12 14.80
CA PRO A 124 -19.05 -3.76 14.86
C PRO A 124 -19.71 -3.77 13.46
N PRO A 125 -20.93 -4.28 13.35
CA PRO A 125 -21.65 -4.33 12.07
C PRO A 125 -21.86 -2.91 11.52
N ASN A 126 -21.84 -2.78 10.21
CA ASN A 126 -22.03 -1.52 9.47
C ASN A 126 -21.05 -0.38 9.82
N SER A 127 -19.97 -0.67 10.54
CA SER A 127 -19.00 0.36 11.00
C SER A 127 -18.12 0.93 9.87
N ALA A 128 -18.12 0.29 8.71
CA ALA A 128 -17.38 0.71 7.49
C ALA A 128 -15.89 1.07 7.75
N PRO A 129 -15.10 0.17 8.36
CA PRO A 129 -13.72 0.49 8.72
C PRO A 129 -12.86 0.76 7.47
N ASN A 130 -11.94 1.74 7.55
CA ASN A 130 -11.13 2.17 6.41
C ASN A 130 -9.64 1.95 6.60
N PHE A 131 -9.16 1.97 7.82
CA PHE A 131 -7.74 1.93 8.12
C PHE A 131 -7.45 1.19 9.42
N VAL A 132 -6.34 0.49 9.46
CA VAL A 132 -5.81 -0.19 10.66
C VAL A 132 -4.36 0.19 10.86
N THR A 133 -3.98 0.44 12.10
CA THR A 133 -2.57 0.63 12.48
C THR A 133 -2.26 -0.11 13.78
N VAL A 134 -0.99 -0.33 14.02
CA VAL A 134 -0.44 -0.93 15.24
C VAL A 134 0.94 -0.36 15.50
N ALA A 135 1.26 -0.09 16.75
CA ALA A 135 2.63 0.26 17.07
C ALA A 135 3.54 -0.98 16.98
N PRO A 136 4.80 -0.86 16.51
CA PRO A 136 5.70 -1.99 16.41
C PRO A 136 5.79 -2.79 17.72
N SER A 137 5.67 -4.12 17.62
CA SER A 137 5.70 -5.05 18.76
C SER A 137 4.56 -4.86 19.78
N ASP A 138 3.49 -4.16 19.39
CA ASP A 138 2.30 -4.01 20.24
C ASP A 138 1.27 -5.10 19.93
N THR A 139 0.48 -5.43 20.93
CA THR A 139 -0.65 -6.37 20.81
C THR A 139 -2.00 -5.66 20.66
N THR A 140 -1.95 -4.33 20.50
CA THR A 140 -3.12 -3.48 20.32
C THR A 140 -3.14 -2.93 18.91
N ALA A 141 -4.21 -3.15 18.18
CA ALA A 141 -4.49 -2.51 16.91
C ALA A 141 -5.56 -1.42 17.08
N TYR A 142 -5.47 -0.39 16.26
CA TYR A 142 -6.44 0.69 16.19
C TYR A 142 -7.08 0.70 14.82
N VAL A 143 -8.41 0.77 14.76
CA VAL A 143 -9.20 0.68 13.53
C VAL A 143 -10.14 1.86 13.44
N THR A 144 -10.19 2.55 12.30
CA THR A 144 -11.21 3.58 12.06
C THR A 144 -12.59 2.95 11.90
N LEU A 145 -13.59 3.52 12.56
CA LEU A 145 -14.98 3.07 12.53
C LEU A 145 -15.89 4.29 12.24
N PRO A 146 -15.93 4.79 10.99
CA PRO A 146 -16.67 6.01 10.66
C PRO A 146 -18.17 5.92 10.91
N ASN A 147 -18.76 4.74 10.77
CA ASN A 147 -20.20 4.51 10.94
C ASN A 147 -20.51 3.68 12.20
N TYR A 148 -19.72 3.80 13.25
CA TYR A 148 -19.96 3.04 14.48
C TYR A 148 -21.27 3.46 15.16
N VAL A 149 -22.11 2.49 15.49
CA VAL A 149 -23.37 2.66 16.25
C VAL A 149 -23.22 1.98 17.61
N PRO A 150 -23.14 2.74 18.72
CA PRO A 150 -22.91 2.19 20.05
C PRO A 150 -24.02 1.27 20.56
N ASP A 151 -25.27 1.60 20.25
CA ASP A 151 -26.45 0.83 20.63
C ASP A 151 -27.36 0.62 19.39
N PRO A 152 -27.05 -0.38 18.56
CA PRO A 152 -27.82 -0.62 17.33
C PRO A 152 -29.25 -1.17 17.60
N THR A 153 -29.54 -1.62 18.83
CA THR A 153 -30.84 -2.15 19.19
C THR A 153 -31.84 -1.06 19.52
N ASN A 154 -31.41 -0.07 20.32
CA ASN A 154 -32.30 0.99 20.79
C ASN A 154 -32.16 2.28 19.99
N PHE A 155 -30.97 2.53 19.46
CA PHE A 155 -30.62 3.77 18.71
C PHE A 155 -29.90 3.45 17.43
N PRO A 156 -30.51 2.77 16.42
CA PRO A 156 -29.85 2.30 15.22
C PRO A 156 -29.34 3.43 14.32
N ASP A 157 -29.90 4.63 14.43
CA ASP A 157 -29.56 5.79 13.58
C ASP A 157 -28.52 6.72 14.24
N VAL A 158 -28.07 6.41 15.47
CA VAL A 158 -27.09 7.25 16.18
C VAL A 158 -25.68 6.78 15.84
N VAL A 159 -25.08 7.42 14.85
CA VAL A 159 -23.69 7.18 14.46
C VAL A 159 -22.75 8.02 15.33
N VAL A 160 -21.76 7.37 15.93
CA VAL A 160 -20.69 8.00 16.70
C VAL A 160 -19.35 7.61 16.08
N PRO A 161 -18.79 8.44 15.17
CA PRO A 161 -17.52 8.14 14.54
C PRO A 161 -16.43 7.86 15.58
N SER A 162 -15.76 6.73 15.44
CA SER A 162 -14.89 6.23 16.49
C SER A 162 -13.62 5.56 15.95
N VAL A 163 -12.67 5.37 16.83
CA VAL A 163 -11.56 4.43 16.67
C VAL A 163 -11.83 3.22 17.57
N GLY A 164 -11.83 2.04 16.97
CA GLY A 164 -11.86 0.78 17.70
C GLY A 164 -10.47 0.42 18.22
N VAL A 165 -10.41 0.05 19.50
CA VAL A 165 -9.20 -0.49 20.13
C VAL A 165 -9.34 -2.00 20.19
N VAL A 166 -8.52 -2.72 19.44
CA VAL A 166 -8.58 -4.17 19.28
C VAL A 166 -7.39 -4.82 19.96
N SER A 167 -7.65 -5.75 20.86
CA SER A 167 -6.62 -6.63 21.41
C SER A 167 -6.41 -7.81 20.46
N THR A 168 -5.21 -7.92 19.89
CA THR A 168 -4.83 -9.07 19.05
C THR A 168 -4.46 -10.30 19.87
N THR A 169 -4.27 -10.15 21.18
CA THR A 169 -4.04 -11.27 22.10
C THR A 169 -5.36 -11.97 22.44
N THR A 170 -6.40 -11.21 22.77
CA THR A 170 -7.72 -11.77 23.12
C THR A 170 -8.65 -11.90 21.92
N ASN A 171 -8.23 -11.42 20.74
CA ASN A 171 -9.03 -11.38 19.50
C ASN A 171 -10.38 -10.65 19.67
N ALA A 172 -10.36 -9.50 20.32
CA ALA A 172 -11.58 -8.77 20.63
C ALA A 172 -11.43 -7.26 20.50
N LEU A 173 -12.50 -6.58 20.11
CA LEU A 173 -12.67 -5.15 20.31
C LEU A 173 -12.82 -4.89 21.82
N VAL A 174 -11.87 -4.17 22.42
CA VAL A 174 -11.83 -3.95 23.88
C VAL A 174 -12.31 -2.56 24.29
N ALA A 175 -12.33 -1.61 23.37
CA ALA A 175 -12.86 -0.26 23.59
C ALA A 175 -13.13 0.45 22.27
N THR A 176 -13.86 1.57 22.35
CA THR A 176 -14.00 2.55 21.29
C THR A 176 -13.65 3.94 21.82
N ILE A 177 -13.07 4.78 20.98
CA ILE A 177 -12.70 6.17 21.30
C ILE A 177 -13.43 7.06 20.29
N GLN A 178 -14.29 7.96 20.77
CA GLN A 178 -14.98 8.90 19.90
C GLN A 178 -13.98 9.88 19.28
N VAL A 179 -14.14 10.16 18.00
CA VAL A 179 -13.28 11.05 17.21
C VAL A 179 -14.11 12.05 16.38
N GLY A 180 -13.48 12.82 15.54
CA GLY A 180 -14.19 13.69 14.59
C GLY A 180 -14.91 12.90 13.49
N ASN A 181 -15.66 13.64 12.67
CA ASN A 181 -16.45 13.03 11.58
C ASN A 181 -15.57 12.38 10.54
N CYS A 182 -15.95 11.15 10.15
CA CYS A 182 -15.29 10.36 9.12
C CYS A 182 -13.79 10.14 9.38
N PRO A 183 -13.41 9.37 10.42
CA PRO A 183 -12.03 8.97 10.62
C PRO A 183 -11.56 8.14 9.42
N MET A 184 -10.56 8.64 8.71
CA MET A 184 -10.06 8.07 7.47
C MET A 184 -8.74 7.33 7.67
N GLU A 185 -7.87 7.87 8.53
CA GLU A 185 -6.54 7.33 8.76
C GLU A 185 -6.10 7.51 10.21
N ILE A 186 -5.22 6.62 10.65
CA ILE A 186 -4.70 6.60 12.02
C ILE A 186 -3.20 6.42 11.99
N ALA A 187 -2.50 7.18 12.83
CA ALA A 187 -1.07 6.98 13.08
C ALA A 187 -0.81 6.85 14.58
N VAL A 188 -0.02 5.85 14.95
CA VAL A 188 0.56 5.73 16.30
C VAL A 188 2.01 6.17 16.24
N THR A 189 2.46 6.99 17.19
CA THR A 189 3.88 7.35 17.26
C THR A 189 4.73 6.11 17.54
N PRO A 190 5.96 6.00 16.97
CA PRO A 190 6.83 4.84 17.17
C PRO A 190 7.14 4.50 18.64
N ASP A 191 7.15 5.49 19.54
CA ASP A 191 7.28 5.32 21.00
C ASP A 191 5.99 4.81 21.67
N LYS A 192 4.91 4.63 20.90
CA LYS A 192 3.59 4.17 21.33
C LYS A 192 2.86 5.11 22.28
N SER A 193 3.31 6.33 22.47
CA SER A 193 2.75 7.24 23.47
C SER A 193 1.47 7.93 23.00
N LYS A 194 1.34 8.16 21.68
CA LYS A 194 0.26 8.97 21.11
C LYS A 194 -0.38 8.33 19.89
N LEU A 195 -1.66 8.58 19.75
CA LEU A 195 -2.50 8.19 18.63
C LEU A 195 -3.08 9.43 17.97
N TYR A 196 -2.96 9.54 16.65
CA TYR A 196 -3.53 10.63 15.85
C TYR A 196 -4.47 10.07 14.81
N VAL A 197 -5.58 10.78 14.58
CA VAL A 197 -6.63 10.39 13.64
C VAL A 197 -6.91 11.53 12.69
N ALA A 198 -6.84 11.27 11.41
CA ALA A 198 -7.28 12.15 10.35
C ALA A 198 -8.79 11.98 10.12
N ASN A 199 -9.56 13.03 10.38
CA ASN A 199 -11.00 13.06 10.18
C ASN A 199 -11.29 13.87 8.91
N ASN A 200 -11.82 13.20 7.88
CA ASN A 200 -12.06 13.80 6.55
C ASN A 200 -13.55 13.69 6.20
N SER A 201 -14.35 14.67 6.61
CA SER A 201 -15.79 14.66 6.39
C SER A 201 -16.20 14.48 4.92
N PRO A 202 -15.56 15.12 3.94
CA PRO A 202 -15.86 14.91 2.51
C PRO A 202 -15.64 13.48 2.01
N PHE A 203 -14.77 12.71 2.63
CA PHE A 203 -14.54 11.31 2.23
C PHE A 203 -15.79 10.43 2.45
N CYS A 204 -16.48 10.60 3.58
CA CYS A 204 -17.72 9.86 3.84
C CYS A 204 -18.96 10.53 3.21
N ASN A 205 -18.97 11.83 3.15
CA ASN A 205 -20.06 12.61 2.57
C ASN A 205 -19.52 13.85 1.85
N PRO A 206 -19.43 13.84 0.52
CA PRO A 206 -18.88 14.96 -0.27
C PRO A 206 -19.59 16.30 -0.05
N LEU A 207 -20.82 16.27 0.48
CA LEU A 207 -21.59 17.50 0.79
C LEU A 207 -21.23 18.10 2.16
N THR A 208 -20.45 17.41 2.98
CA THR A 208 -20.03 17.87 4.30
C THR A 208 -18.62 18.42 4.22
N PRO A 209 -18.42 19.74 4.24
CA PRO A 209 -17.09 20.33 4.16
C PRO A 209 -16.31 20.13 5.45
N GLY A 210 -14.99 20.27 5.34
CA GLY A 210 -14.07 20.34 6.47
C GLY A 210 -13.42 19.03 6.83
N GLY A 211 -12.45 19.14 7.72
CA GLY A 211 -11.70 18.05 8.30
C GLY A 211 -11.08 18.52 9.62
N SER A 212 -10.63 17.57 10.41
CA SER A 212 -9.99 17.83 11.69
C SER A 212 -9.00 16.75 12.04
N MET A 213 -8.18 17.02 13.06
CA MET A 213 -7.33 16.02 13.69
C MET A 213 -7.87 15.70 15.08
N SER A 214 -7.84 14.42 15.46
CA SER A 214 -8.03 13.99 16.84
C SER A 214 -6.74 13.38 17.36
N ALA A 215 -6.42 13.64 18.63
CA ALA A 215 -5.23 13.09 19.28
C ALA A 215 -5.56 12.51 20.66
N PHE A 216 -4.87 11.43 21.03
CA PHE A 216 -5.07 10.71 22.26
C PHE A 216 -3.76 10.19 22.84
N ASN A 217 -3.69 10.06 24.15
CA ASN A 217 -2.68 9.23 24.78
C ASN A 217 -3.06 7.76 24.61
N THR A 218 -2.13 6.92 24.22
CA THR A 218 -2.41 5.49 24.05
C THR A 218 -2.63 4.74 25.36
N LEU A 219 -1.97 5.18 26.45
CA LEU A 219 -2.00 4.51 27.74
C LEU A 219 -3.38 4.54 28.40
N ASP A 220 -3.97 5.73 28.50
CA ASP A 220 -5.24 5.96 29.21
C ASP A 220 -6.39 6.35 28.26
N ARG A 221 -6.09 6.52 26.99
CA ARG A 221 -7.03 6.94 25.93
C ARG A 221 -7.60 8.33 26.14
N SER A 222 -6.97 9.14 26.96
CA SER A 222 -7.39 10.52 27.19
C SER A 222 -7.18 11.37 25.95
N ALA A 223 -8.15 12.23 25.64
CA ALA A 223 -8.04 13.16 24.52
C ALA A 223 -6.94 14.19 24.79
N ARG A 224 -6.19 14.51 23.74
CA ARG A 224 -5.17 15.56 23.73
C ARG A 224 -5.65 16.72 22.89
N PRO A 225 -5.60 17.94 23.39
CA PRO A 225 -5.93 19.09 22.57
C PRO A 225 -4.89 19.30 21.47
N ILE A 226 -5.34 19.80 20.31
CA ILE A 226 -4.50 20.23 19.21
C ILE A 226 -4.73 21.72 19.01
N THR A 227 -3.66 22.49 18.87
CA THR A 227 -3.71 23.90 18.50
C THR A 227 -3.26 24.07 17.05
N GLY A 228 -3.88 24.97 16.33
CA GLY A 228 -3.71 25.13 14.88
C GLY A 228 -4.88 24.54 14.10
N THR A 229 -4.95 24.88 12.83
CA THR A 229 -6.04 24.44 11.91
C THR A 229 -5.43 23.99 10.60
N LEU A 230 -6.12 23.10 9.89
CA LEU A 230 -5.83 22.69 8.53
C LEU A 230 -6.62 23.57 7.56
N SER A 231 -6.02 23.90 6.43
CA SER A 231 -6.67 24.63 5.33
C SER A 231 -7.59 23.73 4.51
N SER A 232 -7.34 22.42 4.53
CA SER A 232 -8.09 21.41 3.81
C SER A 232 -8.19 20.10 4.64
N PRO A 233 -9.14 19.21 4.36
CA PRO A 233 -9.25 17.95 5.08
C PRO A 233 -7.99 17.09 5.00
N PRO A 234 -7.56 16.45 6.11
CA PRO A 234 -6.40 15.55 6.10
C PRO A 234 -6.70 14.25 5.36
N VAL A 235 -5.75 13.77 4.55
CA VAL A 235 -5.88 12.52 3.77
C VAL A 235 -4.84 11.47 4.10
N TRP A 236 -3.69 11.86 4.68
CA TRP A 236 -2.62 10.93 5.03
C TRP A 236 -1.82 11.38 6.25
N LEU A 237 -1.40 10.42 7.06
CA LEU A 237 -0.55 10.63 8.23
C LEU A 237 0.73 9.81 8.12
N SER A 238 1.86 10.41 8.52
CA SER A 238 3.15 9.71 8.55
C SER A 238 3.94 10.10 9.81
N PRO A 239 4.04 9.23 10.81
CA PRO A 239 4.84 9.50 11.99
C PRO A 239 6.32 9.42 11.67
N ARG A 240 7.12 10.35 12.22
CA ARG A 240 8.57 10.33 12.14
C ARG A 240 9.14 9.28 13.08
N ALA A 241 10.23 8.62 12.69
CA ALA A 241 10.83 7.51 13.43
C ALA A 241 11.22 7.83 14.89
N ASP A 242 11.53 9.08 15.18
CA ASP A 242 11.88 9.56 16.52
C ASP A 242 10.69 9.95 17.40
N SER A 243 9.47 9.77 16.90
CA SER A 243 8.22 10.14 17.58
C SER A 243 8.06 11.64 17.91
N GLN A 244 8.86 12.51 17.30
CA GLN A 244 8.78 13.95 17.60
C GLN A 244 7.83 14.70 16.69
N ARG A 245 7.42 14.08 15.57
CA ARG A 245 6.48 14.67 14.61
C ARG A 245 5.57 13.62 13.98
N VAL A 246 4.38 14.07 13.61
CA VAL A 246 3.51 13.39 12.66
C VAL A 246 3.23 14.34 11.50
N TYR A 247 3.62 13.94 10.30
CA TYR A 247 3.31 14.68 9.09
C TYR A 247 1.88 14.41 8.67
N VAL A 248 1.22 15.45 8.16
CA VAL A 248 -0.18 15.43 7.73
C VAL A 248 -0.22 15.93 6.29
N LEU A 249 -0.75 15.13 5.39
CA LEU A 249 -1.05 15.55 4.03
C LEU A 249 -2.53 15.94 3.95
N GLU A 250 -2.80 17.08 3.37
CA GLU A 250 -4.15 17.59 3.16
C GLU A 250 -4.66 17.28 1.75
N ALA A 251 -5.97 17.27 1.56
CA ALA A 251 -6.61 16.95 0.28
C ALA A 251 -6.26 17.93 -0.86
N ASN A 252 -5.86 19.15 -0.54
CA ASN A 252 -5.34 20.13 -1.50
C ASN A 252 -3.85 19.94 -1.81
N GLY A 253 -3.22 18.91 -1.23
CA GLY A 253 -1.78 18.61 -1.36
C GLY A 253 -0.88 19.39 -0.41
N THR A 254 -1.40 20.23 0.48
CA THR A 254 -0.58 20.93 1.48
C THR A 254 0.00 19.96 2.50
N LEU A 255 1.28 20.15 2.81
CA LEU A 255 1.96 19.43 3.88
C LEU A 255 1.84 20.21 5.18
N ALA A 256 1.38 19.57 6.23
CA ALA A 256 1.41 20.07 7.60
C ALA A 256 2.15 19.08 8.52
N TRP A 257 2.43 19.47 9.75
CA TRP A 257 2.96 18.58 10.77
C TRP A 257 2.43 18.90 12.16
N LEU A 258 2.31 17.86 12.98
CA LEU A 258 2.09 17.98 14.41
C LEU A 258 3.43 17.86 15.14
N ASP A 259 3.71 18.81 16.04
CA ASP A 259 4.80 18.68 17.01
C ASP A 259 4.29 17.80 18.16
N THR A 260 4.92 16.67 18.35
CA THR A 260 4.50 15.64 19.31
C THR A 260 5.40 15.58 20.54
N THR A 261 6.37 16.50 20.68
CA THR A 261 7.36 16.51 21.76
C THR A 261 6.75 16.84 23.12
N VAL A 262 5.60 17.50 23.15
CA VAL A 262 4.94 17.94 24.38
C VAL A 262 4.31 16.75 25.11
N THR A 263 4.73 16.50 26.35
CA THR A 263 4.18 15.43 27.19
C THR A 263 2.86 15.82 27.86
N ALA A 264 2.70 17.07 28.25
CA ALA A 264 1.48 17.62 28.84
C ALA A 264 1.10 18.91 28.14
N GLY A 265 -0.19 19.06 27.78
CA GLY A 265 -0.69 20.20 27.02
C GLY A 265 -1.00 19.89 25.56
N PRO A 266 -1.35 20.91 24.77
CA PRO A 266 -1.72 20.73 23.38
C PRO A 266 -0.52 20.36 22.51
N ASP A 267 -0.77 19.50 21.53
CA ASP A 267 0.15 19.31 20.39
C ASP A 267 -0.09 20.44 19.37
N THR A 268 0.99 20.94 18.76
CA THR A 268 0.89 22.08 17.83
C THR A 268 0.89 21.59 16.38
N LEU A 269 -0.15 21.94 15.65
CA LEU A 269 -0.27 21.73 14.21
C LEU A 269 0.23 22.96 13.46
N THR A 270 1.12 22.74 12.51
CA THR A 270 1.70 23.81 11.66
C THR A 270 1.61 23.41 10.20
N GLU A 271 1.07 24.29 9.37
CA GLU A 271 1.12 24.13 7.91
C GLU A 271 2.45 24.59 7.32
N SER A 272 2.88 23.88 6.29
CA SER A 272 4.04 24.20 5.48
C SER A 272 3.61 24.99 4.22
N PRO A 273 4.49 25.81 3.64
CA PRO A 273 4.25 26.37 2.32
C PRO A 273 4.33 25.35 1.17
N ILE A 274 4.66 24.09 1.49
CA ILE A 274 4.77 23.02 0.50
C ILE A 274 3.38 22.53 0.14
N SER A 275 3.08 22.54 -1.16
CA SER A 275 1.84 21.97 -1.72
C SER A 275 2.17 21.16 -2.96
N VAL A 276 1.60 19.94 -3.03
CA VAL A 276 1.71 19.00 -4.16
C VAL A 276 0.30 18.62 -4.60
N PRO A 277 -0.29 19.37 -5.54
CA PRO A 277 -1.67 19.17 -5.96
C PRO A 277 -1.92 17.73 -6.47
N GLY A 278 -3.03 17.15 -6.02
CA GLY A 278 -3.39 15.76 -6.37
C GLY A 278 -2.68 14.69 -5.57
N ALA A 279 -1.83 15.05 -4.60
CA ALA A 279 -1.23 14.09 -3.69
C ALA A 279 -2.27 13.52 -2.72
N THR A 280 -2.28 12.19 -2.55
CA THR A 280 -3.17 11.46 -1.64
C THR A 280 -2.41 10.56 -0.67
N VAL A 281 -1.12 10.38 -0.90
CA VAL A 281 -0.22 9.55 -0.09
C VAL A 281 1.12 10.26 0.08
N MET A 282 1.85 9.92 1.13
CA MET A 282 3.25 10.28 1.30
C MET A 282 4.00 9.12 1.96
N VAL A 283 5.28 8.98 1.64
CA VAL A 283 6.15 7.94 2.19
C VAL A 283 7.29 8.59 2.93
N TYR A 284 7.48 8.19 4.19
CA TYR A 284 8.60 8.62 5.00
C TYR A 284 9.77 7.65 4.87
N ASP A 285 10.90 8.18 4.45
CA ASP A 285 12.20 7.51 4.46
C ASP A 285 12.92 7.85 5.77
N GLY A 286 12.92 6.91 6.69
CA GLY A 286 13.58 7.08 8.00
C GLY A 286 15.10 7.06 7.92
N HIS A 287 15.71 6.51 6.85
CA HIS A 287 17.15 6.49 6.66
C HIS A 287 17.70 7.89 6.34
N LEU A 288 17.00 8.60 5.44
CA LEU A 288 17.42 9.92 4.99
C LEU A 288 16.66 11.09 5.65
N ASN A 289 15.67 10.82 6.50
CA ASN A 289 14.73 11.82 7.02
C ASN A 289 14.07 12.63 5.89
N ARG A 290 13.44 11.94 4.95
CA ARG A 290 12.77 12.55 3.80
C ARG A 290 11.33 12.07 3.68
N LEU A 291 10.50 12.92 3.08
CA LEU A 291 9.18 12.53 2.57
C LEU A 291 9.22 12.52 1.05
N TYR A 292 8.61 11.51 0.45
CA TYR A 292 8.27 11.46 -0.97
C TYR A 292 6.76 11.64 -1.10
N ILE A 293 6.34 12.71 -1.77
CA ILE A 293 4.93 13.09 -1.90
C ILE A 293 4.58 13.10 -3.40
N PRO A 294 4.06 11.98 -3.94
CA PRO A 294 3.60 11.92 -5.32
C PRO A 294 2.24 12.61 -5.46
N GLY A 295 2.07 13.41 -6.51
CA GLY A 295 0.79 14.05 -6.80
C GLY A 295 0.74 14.61 -8.22
N GLY A 296 -0.38 14.46 -8.91
CA GLY A 296 -0.48 14.87 -10.31
C GLY A 296 0.66 14.28 -11.16
N SER A 297 1.34 15.11 -11.91
CA SER A 297 2.50 14.72 -12.74
C SER A 297 3.86 15.05 -12.10
N GLU A 298 3.93 15.07 -10.78
CA GLU A 298 5.16 15.42 -10.07
C GLU A 298 5.31 14.66 -8.76
N VAL A 299 6.50 14.72 -8.16
CA VAL A 299 6.79 14.23 -6.83
C VAL A 299 7.64 15.24 -6.08
N ALA A 300 7.21 15.66 -4.89
CA ALA A 300 8.05 16.43 -4.01
C ALA A 300 8.95 15.50 -3.18
N VAL A 301 10.25 15.80 -3.19
CA VAL A 301 11.23 15.23 -2.27
C VAL A 301 11.46 16.27 -1.17
N VAL A 302 11.02 15.98 0.04
CA VAL A 302 11.03 16.94 1.14
C VAL A 302 12.02 16.51 2.21
N ASP A 303 13.01 17.35 2.50
CA ASP A 303 13.89 17.17 3.66
C ASP A 303 13.12 17.55 4.94
N VAL A 304 13.01 16.61 5.85
CA VAL A 304 12.33 16.78 7.14
C VAL A 304 13.28 16.63 8.34
N SER A 305 14.58 16.65 8.09
CA SER A 305 15.60 16.65 9.15
C SER A 305 15.63 17.99 9.89
N GLN A 306 15.20 19.06 9.23
CA GLN A 306 15.18 20.44 9.76
C GLN A 306 13.89 20.75 10.52
N SER A 307 13.91 21.86 11.25
CA SER A 307 12.73 22.36 11.97
C SER A 307 11.54 22.69 11.03
N VAL A 308 11.83 23.19 9.85
CA VAL A 308 10.84 23.49 8.80
C VAL A 308 11.14 22.58 7.60
N PRO A 309 10.16 21.77 7.13
CA PRO A 309 10.29 20.96 5.94
C PRO A 309 10.63 21.80 4.69
N GLN A 310 11.49 21.28 3.83
CA GLN A 310 11.91 21.97 2.60
C GLN A 310 11.95 21.01 1.42
N ILE A 311 11.46 21.44 0.25
CA ILE A 311 11.65 20.68 -1.00
C ILE A 311 13.13 20.73 -1.37
N ILE A 312 13.70 19.56 -1.66
CA ILE A 312 15.09 19.40 -2.08
C ILE A 312 15.16 18.80 -3.50
N GLY A 313 16.21 19.11 -4.24
CA GLY A 313 16.29 18.79 -5.66
C GLY A 313 15.52 19.80 -6.53
N ASN A 314 15.66 19.70 -7.84
CA ASN A 314 14.97 20.52 -8.85
C ASN A 314 14.85 22.03 -8.49
N ASN A 315 15.91 22.59 -7.94
CA ASN A 315 15.96 24.00 -7.49
C ASN A 315 14.85 24.37 -6.47
N GLY A 316 14.48 23.44 -5.59
CA GLY A 316 13.44 23.67 -4.58
C GLY A 316 12.00 23.49 -5.09
N ASN A 317 11.84 22.86 -6.25
CA ASN A 317 10.52 22.52 -6.81
C ASN A 317 10.33 21.00 -6.84
N PRO A 318 9.09 20.50 -6.91
CA PRO A 318 8.84 19.09 -7.17
C PRO A 318 9.53 18.59 -8.45
N LEU A 319 9.88 17.32 -8.47
CA LEU A 319 10.44 16.65 -9.65
C LEU A 319 9.31 16.31 -10.62
N PRO A 320 9.43 16.69 -11.90
CA PRO A 320 8.43 16.30 -12.88
C PRO A 320 8.50 14.80 -13.17
N ILE A 321 7.34 14.17 -13.26
CA ILE A 321 7.17 12.79 -13.73
C ILE A 321 6.72 12.85 -15.17
N SER A 322 7.59 12.41 -16.07
CA SER A 322 7.31 12.33 -17.50
C SER A 322 6.66 11.00 -17.87
N THR A 323 5.99 11.00 -19.02
CA THR A 323 5.50 9.75 -19.63
C THR A 323 6.64 8.85 -20.04
N PHE A 324 6.39 7.55 -19.98
CA PHE A 324 7.35 6.52 -20.33
C PHE A 324 7.64 6.53 -21.85
N PRO A 325 8.92 6.44 -22.25
CA PRO A 325 9.30 6.34 -23.65
C PRO A 325 8.74 5.08 -24.33
N ARG A 326 8.27 5.25 -25.56
CA ARG A 326 7.61 4.23 -26.38
C ARG A 326 8.42 2.96 -26.59
N GLU A 327 9.72 3.13 -26.80
CA GLU A 327 10.60 2.06 -27.27
C GLU A 327 10.82 0.94 -26.25
N ASN A 328 10.52 1.19 -24.98
CA ASN A 328 10.79 0.26 -23.89
C ASN A 328 9.60 -0.67 -23.57
N ARG A 329 8.46 -0.50 -24.28
CA ARG A 329 7.31 -1.41 -24.14
C ARG A 329 7.34 -2.46 -25.25
N GLY A 330 7.09 -3.72 -24.88
CA GLY A 330 7.00 -4.80 -25.86
C GLY A 330 5.76 -4.66 -26.78
N PRO A 331 5.80 -5.19 -28.00
CA PRO A 331 4.70 -5.07 -28.98
C PRO A 331 3.40 -5.77 -28.54
N GLN A 332 3.43 -6.59 -27.48
CA GLN A 332 2.26 -7.25 -26.91
C GLN A 332 1.62 -6.43 -25.76
N ASP A 333 2.26 -5.36 -25.32
CA ASP A 333 1.71 -4.48 -24.29
C ASP A 333 0.54 -3.66 -24.88
N VAL A 334 -0.60 -3.64 -24.18
CA VAL A 334 -1.80 -2.89 -24.61
C VAL A 334 -1.53 -1.40 -24.77
N CYS A 335 -0.52 -0.88 -24.07
CA CYS A 335 -0.08 0.50 -24.15
C CYS A 335 0.99 0.75 -25.23
N TYR A 336 1.37 -0.31 -25.97
CA TYR A 336 2.34 -0.20 -27.05
C TYR A 336 1.74 0.51 -28.28
N GLY A 337 2.43 1.52 -28.77
CA GLY A 337 2.01 2.21 -29.99
C GLY A 337 0.90 3.27 -29.81
N LEU A 338 0.37 3.45 -28.63
CA LEU A 338 -0.65 4.46 -28.34
C LEU A 338 -0.03 5.84 -28.10
N HIS A 339 0.57 6.41 -29.17
CA HIS A 339 1.16 7.73 -29.07
C HIS A 339 0.39 8.76 -29.86
N THR A 340 -0.06 9.77 -29.12
CA THR A 340 -0.32 11.09 -29.67
C THR A 340 0.99 11.90 -29.61
N ASP A 341 1.15 12.89 -30.48
CA ASP A 341 2.30 13.80 -30.46
C ASP A 341 2.40 14.56 -29.11
N THR A 342 1.37 14.50 -28.29
CA THR A 342 1.32 15.08 -26.95
C THR A 342 1.16 13.93 -25.96
N PRO A 343 2.18 13.61 -25.14
CA PRO A 343 2.06 12.61 -24.09
C PRO A 343 0.95 12.99 -23.12
N PRO A 344 0.08 12.04 -22.73
CA PRO A 344 -0.94 12.31 -21.71
C PRO A 344 -0.28 12.63 -20.37
N ALA A 345 -0.93 13.45 -19.56
CA ALA A 345 -0.50 13.70 -18.20
C ALA A 345 -0.60 12.42 -17.38
N VAL A 346 0.46 12.09 -16.65
CA VAL A 346 0.46 10.96 -15.73
C VAL A 346 -0.09 11.38 -14.37
N THR A 347 -0.66 10.43 -13.64
CA THR A 347 -1.08 10.60 -12.24
C THR A 347 -0.17 9.77 -11.36
N ALA A 348 0.65 10.44 -10.56
CA ALA A 348 1.47 9.80 -9.54
C ALA A 348 0.61 9.47 -8.31
N GLY A 349 0.58 8.21 -7.88
CA GLY A 349 -0.30 7.75 -6.81
C GLY A 349 0.34 6.84 -5.78
N ALA A 350 1.60 6.46 -5.95
CA ALA A 350 2.31 5.59 -5.02
C ALA A 350 3.80 5.93 -4.96
N ALA A 351 4.44 5.61 -3.85
CA ALA A 351 5.90 5.70 -3.73
C ALA A 351 6.43 4.60 -2.81
N ALA A 352 7.72 4.29 -2.96
CA ALA A 352 8.48 3.47 -2.02
C ALA A 352 9.91 3.98 -1.95
N ALA A 353 10.47 4.03 -0.74
CA ALA A 353 11.89 4.32 -0.53
C ALA A 353 12.62 3.02 -0.19
N LEU A 354 13.82 2.84 -0.72
CA LEU A 354 14.63 1.69 -0.37
C LEU A 354 15.17 1.84 1.07
N PRO A 355 15.15 0.77 1.86
CA PRO A 355 15.69 0.78 3.22
C PRO A 355 17.14 1.23 3.34
N ASP A 356 17.96 1.02 2.30
CA ASP A 356 19.36 1.46 2.25
C ASP A 356 19.51 2.97 1.92
N GLY A 357 18.40 3.66 1.63
CA GLY A 357 18.39 5.08 1.29
C GLY A 357 18.98 5.43 -0.08
N SER A 358 19.32 4.45 -0.92
CA SER A 358 19.99 4.72 -2.21
C SER A 358 19.07 5.29 -3.27
N ARG A 359 17.77 4.94 -3.22
CA ARG A 359 16.76 5.32 -4.21
C ARG A 359 15.38 5.42 -3.62
N ALA A 360 14.50 6.15 -4.32
CA ALA A 360 13.07 6.09 -4.17
C ALA A 360 12.40 5.83 -5.52
N TYR A 361 11.23 5.23 -5.48
CA TYR A 361 10.46 4.82 -6.64
C TYR A 361 9.07 5.42 -6.54
N VAL A 362 8.55 5.94 -7.66
CA VAL A 362 7.23 6.58 -7.73
C VAL A 362 6.42 5.91 -8.81
N GLY A 363 5.33 5.28 -8.42
CA GLY A 363 4.35 4.67 -9.32
C GLY A 363 3.39 5.72 -9.87
N ALA A 364 3.23 5.73 -11.19
CA ALA A 364 2.31 6.63 -11.88
C ALA A 364 1.60 5.89 -13.02
N TYR A 365 0.46 6.42 -13.45
CA TYR A 365 -0.31 5.87 -14.56
C TYR A 365 -0.96 6.97 -15.38
N TYR A 366 -1.40 6.61 -16.57
CA TYR A 366 -2.37 7.35 -17.36
C TYR A 366 -3.37 6.37 -17.98
N GLU A 367 -4.55 6.87 -18.29
CA GLU A 367 -5.55 6.14 -19.04
C GLU A 367 -5.49 6.57 -20.51
N ASP A 368 -5.37 5.61 -21.42
CA ASP A 368 -5.33 5.89 -22.84
C ASP A 368 -6.75 6.09 -23.42
N ALA A 369 -6.83 6.45 -24.70
CA ALA A 369 -8.11 6.68 -25.39
C ALA A 369 -8.98 5.41 -25.51
N ALA A 370 -8.41 4.23 -25.31
CA ALA A 370 -9.12 2.94 -25.32
C ALA A 370 -9.55 2.51 -23.90
N GLY A 371 -9.20 3.29 -22.86
CA GLY A 371 -9.49 2.97 -21.47
C GLY A 371 -8.48 2.02 -20.84
N ASN A 372 -7.32 1.77 -21.47
CA ASN A 372 -6.27 0.98 -20.85
C ASN A 372 -5.49 1.80 -19.82
N ILE A 373 -5.09 1.14 -18.74
CA ILE A 373 -4.27 1.74 -17.70
C ILE A 373 -2.81 1.46 -18.00
N CYS A 374 -2.07 2.51 -18.30
CA CYS A 374 -0.68 2.48 -18.71
C CYS A 374 0.21 2.93 -17.53
N SER A 375 0.83 1.99 -16.88
CA SER A 375 1.59 2.22 -15.65
C SER A 375 3.08 2.39 -15.91
N GLN A 376 3.73 3.14 -15.04
CA GLN A 376 5.18 3.35 -15.06
C GLN A 376 5.72 3.58 -13.65
N VAL A 377 7.02 3.44 -13.50
CA VAL A 377 7.73 3.75 -12.25
C VAL A 377 8.89 4.70 -12.55
N THR A 378 8.90 5.84 -11.88
CA THR A 378 10.00 6.80 -11.93
C THR A 378 10.98 6.50 -10.79
N VAL A 379 12.25 6.35 -11.13
CA VAL A 379 13.33 6.11 -10.18
C VAL A 379 14.01 7.42 -9.82
N ILE A 380 14.11 7.72 -8.54
CA ILE A 380 14.78 8.90 -8.00
C ILE A 380 16.12 8.49 -7.40
N ASN A 381 17.19 9.12 -7.86
CA ASN A 381 18.49 9.03 -7.21
C ASN A 381 18.50 9.95 -5.99
N THR A 382 18.63 9.37 -4.81
CA THR A 382 18.57 10.09 -3.53
C THR A 382 19.82 10.90 -3.23
N SER A 383 20.96 10.60 -3.87
CA SER A 383 22.22 11.32 -3.64
C SER A 383 22.19 12.76 -4.17
N ASN A 384 21.42 12.99 -5.24
CA ASN A 384 21.29 14.31 -5.88
C ASN A 384 19.82 14.76 -6.08
N ASN A 385 18.87 13.95 -5.62
CA ASN A 385 17.43 14.19 -5.73
C ASN A 385 16.99 14.52 -7.17
N SER A 386 17.35 13.66 -8.10
CA SER A 386 16.99 13.79 -9.51
C SER A 386 16.38 12.49 -10.05
N VAL A 387 15.61 12.61 -11.13
CA VAL A 387 15.14 11.43 -11.87
C VAL A 387 16.33 10.69 -12.46
N LYS A 388 16.45 9.39 -12.12
CA LYS A 388 17.50 8.51 -12.63
C LYS A 388 17.03 7.74 -13.86
N ALA A 389 15.82 7.18 -13.80
CA ALA A 389 15.24 6.35 -14.85
C ALA A 389 13.72 6.40 -14.79
N VAL A 390 13.08 6.01 -15.88
CA VAL A 390 11.64 5.74 -15.95
C VAL A 390 11.47 4.32 -16.49
N ILE A 391 10.74 3.48 -15.76
CA ILE A 391 10.52 2.07 -16.05
C ILE A 391 9.07 1.89 -16.49
N GLY A 392 8.84 1.34 -17.69
CA GLY A 392 7.51 0.89 -18.09
C GLY A 392 7.19 -0.43 -17.43
N VAL A 393 6.03 -0.50 -16.82
CA VAL A 393 5.46 -1.76 -16.37
C VAL A 393 4.30 -2.15 -17.29
N PRO A 394 3.91 -3.43 -17.40
CA PRO A 394 2.85 -3.86 -18.29
C PRO A 394 1.58 -3.02 -18.12
N GLY A 395 0.99 -2.61 -19.23
CA GLY A 395 -0.33 -1.97 -19.25
C GLY A 395 -1.44 -3.00 -19.14
N PHE A 396 -2.59 -2.58 -18.62
CA PHE A 396 -3.74 -3.45 -18.39
C PHE A 396 -5.01 -2.82 -18.95
N PRO A 397 -5.90 -3.62 -19.55
CA PRO A 397 -7.26 -3.18 -19.78
C PRO A 397 -7.91 -2.80 -18.44
N ASN A 398 -8.75 -1.78 -18.43
CA ASN A 398 -9.55 -1.47 -17.25
C ASN A 398 -10.64 -2.55 -17.08
N TYR A 399 -10.31 -3.58 -16.31
CA TYR A 399 -11.23 -4.71 -16.08
C TYR A 399 -12.33 -4.40 -15.07
N ASP A 400 -12.11 -3.41 -14.19
CA ASP A 400 -13.05 -3.14 -13.11
C ASP A 400 -13.14 -1.63 -12.84
N ALA A 401 -14.28 -1.06 -13.18
CA ALA A 401 -14.56 0.35 -12.92
C ALA A 401 -14.46 0.73 -11.43
N THR A 402 -14.55 -0.25 -10.51
CA THR A 402 -14.38 0.02 -9.07
C THR A 402 -12.96 0.45 -8.72
N CYS A 403 -11.96 0.03 -9.49
CA CYS A 403 -10.57 0.46 -9.29
C CYS A 403 -10.38 1.98 -9.45
N ALA A 404 -11.20 2.64 -10.28
CA ALA A 404 -11.14 4.09 -10.44
C ALA A 404 -11.54 4.86 -9.17
N THR A 405 -12.31 4.25 -8.28
CA THR A 405 -12.82 4.85 -7.05
C THR A 405 -12.18 4.29 -5.79
N THR A 406 -11.30 3.29 -5.91
CA THR A 406 -10.60 2.75 -4.74
C THR A 406 -9.60 3.78 -4.20
N ARG A 407 -9.45 3.82 -2.87
CA ARG A 407 -8.49 4.72 -2.21
C ARG A 407 -7.06 4.47 -2.67
N PHE A 408 -6.70 3.21 -2.87
CA PHE A 408 -5.35 2.77 -3.24
C PHE A 408 -5.37 2.06 -4.61
N ARG A 409 -5.59 2.83 -5.68
CA ARG A 409 -5.52 2.28 -7.04
C ARG A 409 -4.13 1.72 -7.36
N PHE A 410 -3.08 2.40 -6.83
CA PHE A 410 -1.69 1.99 -6.90
C PHE A 410 -1.09 1.97 -5.51
N THR A 411 -0.33 0.93 -5.18
CA THR A 411 0.46 0.84 -3.96
C THR A 411 1.83 0.27 -4.26
N MET A 412 2.83 0.69 -3.48
CA MET A 412 4.21 0.23 -3.64
C MET A 412 4.78 -0.21 -2.30
N ALA A 413 5.66 -1.21 -2.36
CA ALA A 413 6.46 -1.63 -1.22
C ALA A 413 7.88 -1.97 -1.69
N ALA A 414 8.87 -1.63 -0.89
CA ALA A 414 10.25 -2.07 -1.10
C ALA A 414 10.53 -3.35 -0.33
N GLY A 415 11.28 -4.27 -0.91
CA GLY A 415 11.86 -5.39 -0.19
C GLY A 415 12.81 -4.89 0.89
N GLY A 416 12.82 -5.55 2.04
CA GLY A 416 13.60 -5.08 3.19
C GLY A 416 15.12 -5.12 2.96
N ASP A 417 15.59 -5.89 2.00
CA ASP A 417 17.00 -5.96 1.57
C ASP A 417 17.37 -4.95 0.48
N SER A 418 16.44 -4.09 0.08
CA SER A 418 16.61 -3.10 -1.00
C SER A 418 16.86 -3.69 -2.39
N SER A 419 16.69 -4.99 -2.60
CA SER A 419 16.94 -5.64 -3.89
C SER A 419 15.77 -5.50 -4.88
N ARG A 420 14.57 -5.29 -4.37
CA ARG A 420 13.33 -5.24 -5.13
C ARG A 420 12.41 -4.11 -4.69
N VAL A 421 11.60 -3.64 -5.65
CA VAL A 421 10.43 -2.79 -5.40
C VAL A 421 9.24 -3.39 -6.13
N TYR A 422 8.13 -3.42 -5.45
CA TYR A 422 6.89 -3.98 -5.95
C TYR A 422 5.85 -2.88 -6.16
N LEU A 423 5.16 -2.93 -7.28
CA LEU A 423 4.02 -2.07 -7.61
C LEU A 423 2.78 -2.94 -7.80
N ALA A 424 1.78 -2.79 -6.95
CA ALA A 424 0.46 -3.34 -7.17
C ALA A 424 -0.43 -2.32 -7.86
N SER A 425 -1.19 -2.80 -8.85
CA SER A 425 -2.20 -2.03 -9.54
C SER A 425 -3.53 -2.76 -9.41
N CYS A 426 -4.53 -2.07 -8.88
CA CYS A 426 -5.89 -2.60 -8.78
C CYS A 426 -6.39 -3.09 -10.13
N ASP A 427 -6.19 -2.30 -11.20
CA ASP A 427 -6.62 -2.65 -12.55
C ASP A 427 -5.79 -3.78 -13.16
N GLY A 428 -4.55 -3.93 -12.72
CA GLY A 428 -3.60 -4.88 -13.30
C GLY A 428 -3.78 -6.32 -12.84
N GLY A 429 -4.55 -6.54 -11.79
CA GLY A 429 -4.76 -7.88 -11.24
C GLY A 429 -3.48 -8.61 -10.86
N GLY A 430 -2.44 -7.90 -10.45
CA GLY A 430 -1.14 -8.48 -10.08
C GLY A 430 -0.17 -7.48 -9.49
N VAL A 431 1.00 -7.99 -9.15
CA VAL A 431 2.11 -7.25 -8.55
C VAL A 431 3.26 -7.23 -9.54
N ASN A 432 3.70 -6.05 -9.91
CA ASN A 432 4.85 -5.83 -10.78
C ASN A 432 6.12 -5.76 -9.94
N ASP A 433 7.08 -6.61 -10.24
CA ASP A 433 8.38 -6.67 -9.60
C ASP A 433 9.43 -5.89 -10.40
N ILE A 434 10.21 -5.09 -9.70
CA ILE A 434 11.24 -4.20 -10.24
C ILE A 434 12.58 -4.54 -9.60
N ASP A 435 13.54 -4.91 -10.42
CA ASP A 435 14.93 -5.12 -10.00
C ASP A 435 15.61 -3.76 -9.75
N THR A 436 16.04 -3.53 -8.51
CA THR A 436 16.69 -2.28 -8.14
C THR A 436 18.14 -2.19 -8.60
N SER A 437 18.79 -3.32 -8.89
CA SER A 437 20.19 -3.33 -9.36
C SER A 437 20.32 -2.77 -10.78
N THR A 438 19.32 -3.02 -11.62
CA THR A 438 19.27 -2.60 -13.02
C THR A 438 18.24 -1.49 -13.27
N ASP A 439 17.39 -1.16 -12.29
CA ASP A 439 16.22 -0.29 -12.43
C ASP A 439 15.35 -0.71 -13.63
N SER A 440 14.94 -1.96 -13.65
CA SER A 440 14.15 -2.52 -14.74
C SER A 440 12.99 -3.37 -14.24
N PHE A 441 11.91 -3.43 -15.02
CA PHE A 441 10.81 -4.38 -14.79
C PHE A 441 11.34 -5.81 -14.95
N LEU A 442 10.99 -6.67 -13.99
CA LEU A 442 11.43 -8.07 -13.97
C LEU A 442 10.29 -9.01 -14.35
N VAL A 443 9.23 -9.05 -13.58
CA VAL A 443 8.11 -9.96 -13.76
C VAL A 443 6.80 -9.37 -13.20
N ASN A 444 5.67 -9.80 -13.75
CA ASN A 444 4.36 -9.60 -13.14
C ASN A 444 3.93 -10.89 -12.44
N LEU A 445 3.60 -10.78 -11.17
CA LEU A 445 3.06 -11.86 -10.34
C LEU A 445 1.54 -11.70 -10.29
N PRO A 446 0.76 -12.55 -10.97
CA PRO A 446 -0.69 -12.40 -11.05
C PRO A 446 -1.34 -12.65 -9.69
N ALA A 447 -2.36 -11.87 -9.37
CA ALA A 447 -3.24 -12.18 -8.25
C ALA A 447 -4.05 -13.47 -8.53
N PRO A 448 -4.56 -14.15 -7.51
CA PRO A 448 -5.43 -15.30 -7.70
C PRO A 448 -6.64 -14.97 -8.57
N PHE A 449 -7.20 -15.96 -9.27
CA PHE A 449 -8.44 -15.74 -10.01
C PHE A 449 -9.58 -15.34 -9.09
N SER A 450 -10.39 -14.40 -9.54
CA SER A 450 -11.58 -13.96 -8.81
C SER A 450 -12.76 -14.93 -9.02
N ASN A 451 -13.76 -14.82 -8.16
CA ASN A 451 -15.05 -15.48 -8.35
C ASN A 451 -16.00 -14.70 -9.30
N ARG A 452 -15.49 -13.67 -9.96
CA ARG A 452 -16.27 -12.85 -10.90
C ARG A 452 -16.53 -13.59 -12.21
N ALA A 453 -17.59 -13.22 -12.90
CA ALA A 453 -17.88 -13.77 -14.22
C ALA A 453 -16.76 -13.42 -15.21
N PRO A 454 -16.43 -14.33 -16.15
CA PRO A 454 -15.49 -14.03 -17.22
C PRO A 454 -15.92 -12.79 -18.03
N ILE A 455 -14.93 -11.94 -18.36
CA ILE A 455 -15.15 -10.76 -19.20
C ILE A 455 -14.82 -11.12 -20.65
N PRO A 456 -15.76 -11.07 -21.58
CA PRO A 456 -15.47 -11.35 -22.99
C PRO A 456 -14.34 -10.44 -23.53
N PRO A 457 -13.42 -10.96 -24.37
CA PRO A 457 -13.42 -12.29 -25.00
C PRO A 457 -12.83 -13.43 -24.16
N SER A 458 -12.40 -13.18 -22.92
CA SER A 458 -11.81 -14.21 -22.05
C SER A 458 -12.89 -15.26 -21.66
N GLN A 459 -12.47 -16.51 -21.55
CA GLN A 459 -13.27 -17.60 -20.98
C GLN A 459 -12.94 -17.83 -19.49
N PHE A 460 -11.95 -17.12 -18.96
CA PHE A 460 -11.50 -17.24 -17.58
C PHE A 460 -11.97 -16.06 -16.76
N ALA A 461 -12.21 -16.29 -15.48
CA ALA A 461 -12.48 -15.22 -14.53
C ALA A 461 -11.25 -14.26 -14.49
N PRO A 462 -11.50 -12.95 -14.33
CA PRO A 462 -10.40 -11.99 -14.16
C PRO A 462 -9.64 -12.28 -12.85
N PRO A 463 -8.41 -11.83 -12.71
CA PRO A 463 -7.71 -11.90 -11.42
C PRO A 463 -8.41 -11.05 -10.36
N GLN A 464 -8.13 -11.32 -9.09
CA GLN A 464 -8.51 -10.44 -7.98
C GLN A 464 -7.79 -9.09 -8.12
N ASN A 465 -8.32 -8.06 -7.49
CA ASN A 465 -7.78 -6.72 -7.56
C ASN A 465 -6.83 -6.46 -6.38
N PRO A 466 -5.51 -6.29 -6.59
CA PRO A 466 -4.64 -5.85 -5.54
C PRO A 466 -5.02 -4.45 -5.06
N VAL A 467 -5.31 -4.31 -3.76
CA VAL A 467 -5.75 -3.06 -3.15
C VAL A 467 -4.73 -2.47 -2.19
N PHE A 468 -3.79 -3.26 -1.71
CA PHE A 468 -2.74 -2.78 -0.82
C PHE A 468 -1.49 -3.68 -0.84
N LEU A 469 -0.32 -3.05 -0.72
CA LEU A 469 0.98 -3.72 -0.57
C LEU A 469 1.64 -3.31 0.72
N ILE A 470 2.24 -4.26 1.42
CA ILE A 470 3.10 -4.00 2.58
C ILE A 470 4.34 -4.88 2.53
N PRO A 471 5.46 -4.44 3.11
CA PRO A 471 6.53 -5.36 3.46
C PRO A 471 5.98 -6.42 4.40
N GLY A 472 6.36 -7.66 4.17
CA GLY A 472 6.00 -8.77 5.02
C GLY A 472 7.09 -9.07 6.06
N PRO A 473 6.81 -10.00 6.96
CA PRO A 473 7.75 -10.47 7.94
C PRO A 473 8.93 -11.23 7.33
#